data_3e665c6305990753d0220a15fe4eb0f0
#
_entry.id   3e665c6305990753d0220a15fe4eb0f0
#
_cell.length_a   1.000
_cell.length_b   1.000
_cell.length_c   1.000
_cell.angle_alpha   90.00
_cell.angle_beta   90.00
_cell.angle_gamma   90.00
#
_symmetry.space_group_name_H-M   'P 1'
#
loop_
_entity.id
_entity.type
_entity.pdbx_description
1 polymer ?
#
loop_
_entity_poly.entity_id
_entity_poly.type
_entity_poly.pdbx_seq_one_letter_code
_entity_poly.pdbx_strand_id
1 'polypeptide(L)'
;MGYQPGQIRDGIEEALSRVGSEGATSTEILAYLGELFGQPVPASSVRSYLQLNTPGKYERLERGRYRLAGTGPYDVEVPGEVRLRGKLLLRHGRARLYQGNSLDWLADQPENSIHGVVTDPPYGLVEYKPDQLKKLRAGRGGTWRIPPSFDGHTRSPLPRFTTLTRDELDQLELFFQDFGERLMPVLVPGAHVMVAANPLVSHLVSYALDRAGFERRGEIVRLVTTMRGGDRPKNAHKEFPDVSVMPRSNWEPWLLFRKPTEGTVAQNLRKWGTGGLRRISDEQPFGDVIRSAPTHAKERAIANHPSLKPQAFLRQVVRAILPLGEGTVLDPFAGSGSTLAAAEAVGYRSVGVELDAKYAELARRSISELAQVVVSRRVPSGVEVDPVGAELLDTVSV
;
A
#
# COMPACT_ATOMS: atom_id res chain seq x y z
N MET A 1 -18.14 40.11 -12.06
CA MET A 1 -17.96 39.30 -10.83
C MET A 1 -16.52 38.83 -10.77
N GLY A 2 -15.84 38.86 -9.61
CA GLY A 2 -14.45 38.38 -9.51
C GLY A 2 -14.41 36.89 -9.32
N TYR A 3 -13.29 36.25 -9.74
CA TYR A 3 -13.05 34.84 -9.52
C TYR A 3 -12.78 34.57 -8.02
N GLN A 4 -13.26 33.43 -7.53
CA GLN A 4 -12.93 32.97 -6.18
C GLN A 4 -11.43 32.62 -6.06
N PRO A 5 -10.79 32.81 -4.90
CA PRO A 5 -9.41 32.42 -4.69
C PRO A 5 -9.18 30.95 -5.04
N GLY A 6 -8.23 30.66 -5.94
CA GLY A 6 -7.91 29.31 -6.42
C GLY A 6 -8.71 28.81 -7.62
N GLN A 7 -9.84 29.40 -7.96
CA GLN A 7 -10.74 28.92 -9.02
C GLN A 7 -10.05 28.81 -10.39
N ILE A 8 -9.22 29.80 -10.77
CA ILE A 8 -8.45 29.76 -12.03
C ILE A 8 -7.41 28.65 -11.99
N ARG A 9 -6.75 28.45 -10.84
CA ARG A 9 -5.79 27.36 -10.64
C ARG A 9 -6.44 26.00 -10.88
N ASP A 10 -7.52 25.75 -10.19
CA ASP A 10 -8.20 24.45 -10.21
C ASP A 10 -8.74 24.16 -11.64
N GLY A 11 -9.22 25.18 -12.34
CA GLY A 11 -9.62 25.07 -13.74
C GLY A 11 -8.46 24.81 -14.70
N ILE A 12 -7.26 25.37 -14.48
CA ILE A 12 -6.06 25.07 -15.26
C ILE A 12 -5.66 23.59 -15.05
N GLU A 13 -5.67 23.12 -13.80
CA GLU A 13 -5.35 21.73 -13.48
C GLU A 13 -6.37 20.77 -14.09
N GLU A 14 -7.66 21.13 -14.11
CA GLU A 14 -8.70 20.35 -14.77
C GLU A 14 -8.51 20.32 -16.30
N ALA A 15 -8.24 21.47 -16.93
CA ALA A 15 -7.97 21.55 -18.38
C ALA A 15 -6.79 20.65 -18.78
N LEU A 16 -5.68 20.73 -18.04
CA LEU A 16 -4.47 19.94 -18.31
C LEU A 16 -4.65 18.46 -17.98
N SER A 17 -5.46 18.13 -16.98
CA SER A 17 -5.79 16.74 -16.63
C SER A 17 -6.59 16.06 -17.75
N ARG A 18 -7.44 16.78 -18.47
CA ARG A 18 -8.24 16.24 -19.59
C ARG A 18 -7.41 15.89 -20.80
N VAL A 19 -6.35 16.65 -21.07
CA VAL A 19 -5.47 16.45 -22.24
C VAL A 19 -4.24 15.59 -21.93
N GLY A 20 -4.02 15.25 -20.67
CA GLY A 20 -2.97 14.32 -20.24
C GLY A 20 -1.57 14.71 -20.72
N SER A 21 -0.85 13.73 -21.30
CA SER A 21 0.53 13.88 -21.74
C SER A 21 0.72 14.80 -22.95
N GLU A 22 -0.30 14.97 -23.78
CA GLU A 22 -0.24 15.86 -24.96
C GLU A 22 -0.12 17.34 -24.55
N GLY A 23 -0.59 17.65 -23.36
CA GLY A 23 -0.62 19.00 -22.83
C GLY A 23 -1.52 19.93 -23.65
N ALA A 24 -1.74 21.13 -23.13
CA ALA A 24 -2.49 22.16 -23.82
C ALA A 24 -1.70 23.46 -23.92
N THR A 25 -1.97 24.21 -25.00
CA THR A 25 -1.47 25.56 -25.14
C THR A 25 -2.20 26.52 -24.19
N SER A 26 -1.55 27.61 -23.84
CA SER A 26 -2.20 28.66 -23.02
C SER A 26 -3.50 29.19 -23.64
N THR A 27 -3.65 29.09 -24.96
CA THR A 27 -4.86 29.49 -25.70
C THR A 27 -5.99 28.47 -25.52
N GLU A 28 -5.67 27.17 -25.63
CA GLU A 28 -6.62 26.09 -25.40
C GLU A 28 -7.10 26.07 -23.94
N ILE A 29 -6.19 26.29 -22.97
CA ILE A 29 -6.55 26.43 -21.55
C ILE A 29 -7.50 27.62 -21.35
N LEU A 30 -7.22 28.77 -21.97
CA LEU A 30 -8.09 29.95 -21.86
C LEU A 30 -9.49 29.72 -22.44
N ALA A 31 -9.57 29.05 -23.60
CA ALA A 31 -10.86 28.69 -24.19
C ALA A 31 -11.67 27.79 -23.26
N TYR A 32 -11.03 26.73 -22.75
CA TYR A 32 -11.66 25.83 -21.78
C TYR A 32 -12.17 26.55 -20.52
N LEU A 33 -11.34 27.42 -19.93
CA LEU A 33 -11.74 28.19 -18.73
C LEU A 33 -12.88 29.16 -19.01
N GLY A 34 -12.92 29.76 -20.23
CA GLY A 34 -14.00 30.63 -20.67
C GLY A 34 -15.35 29.89 -20.73
N GLU A 35 -15.33 28.66 -21.26
CA GLU A 35 -16.50 27.78 -21.27
C GLU A 35 -16.90 27.31 -19.85
N LEU A 36 -15.92 26.87 -19.05
CA LEU A 36 -16.15 26.36 -17.69
C LEU A 36 -16.80 27.42 -16.79
N PHE A 37 -16.35 28.67 -16.87
CA PHE A 37 -16.80 29.74 -16.00
C PHE A 37 -17.90 30.62 -16.60
N GLY A 38 -18.27 30.42 -17.88
CA GLY A 38 -19.24 31.20 -18.60
C GLY A 38 -18.85 32.67 -18.77
N GLN A 39 -17.56 33.02 -18.58
CA GLN A 39 -17.02 34.37 -18.72
C GLN A 39 -15.53 34.34 -19.09
N PRO A 40 -15.01 35.35 -19.81
CA PRO A 40 -13.62 35.39 -20.23
C PRO A 40 -12.64 35.46 -19.06
N VAL A 41 -11.61 34.61 -19.06
CA VAL A 41 -10.53 34.62 -18.06
C VAL A 41 -9.38 35.50 -18.54
N PRO A 42 -8.77 36.37 -17.68
CA PRO A 42 -7.62 37.16 -18.08
C PRO A 42 -6.44 36.31 -18.49
N ALA A 43 -5.97 36.47 -19.72
CA ALA A 43 -4.83 35.71 -20.27
C ALA A 43 -3.53 35.88 -19.47
N SER A 44 -3.34 37.05 -18.86
CA SER A 44 -2.21 37.33 -17.96
C SER A 44 -2.23 36.44 -16.73
N SER A 45 -3.40 36.18 -16.13
CA SER A 45 -3.54 35.33 -14.93
C SER A 45 -3.15 33.89 -15.24
N VAL A 46 -3.63 33.32 -16.36
CA VAL A 46 -3.30 31.96 -16.78
C VAL A 46 -1.81 31.84 -17.08
N ARG A 47 -1.23 32.78 -17.85
CA ARG A 47 0.21 32.76 -18.19
C ARG A 47 1.09 32.89 -16.96
N SER A 48 0.78 33.83 -16.07
CA SER A 48 1.54 34.01 -14.83
C SER A 48 1.47 32.76 -13.96
N TYR A 49 0.29 32.14 -13.84
CA TYR A 49 0.13 30.96 -13.03
C TYR A 49 0.93 29.76 -13.59
N LEU A 50 0.87 29.54 -14.91
CA LEU A 50 1.66 28.51 -15.57
C LEU A 50 3.17 28.76 -15.41
N GLN A 51 3.66 30.00 -15.62
CA GLN A 51 5.07 30.33 -15.47
C GLN A 51 5.60 30.19 -14.05
N LEU A 52 4.86 30.68 -13.06
CA LEU A 52 5.27 30.64 -11.64
C LEU A 52 5.31 29.22 -11.08
N ASN A 53 4.54 28.29 -11.65
CA ASN A 53 4.46 26.91 -11.17
C ASN A 53 5.15 25.90 -12.11
N THR A 54 5.96 26.38 -13.06
CA THR A 54 6.84 25.55 -13.90
C THR A 54 8.27 25.67 -13.33
N PRO A 55 9.02 24.56 -13.11
CA PRO A 55 8.67 23.18 -13.43
C PRO A 55 7.92 22.42 -12.30
N GLY A 56 7.57 23.04 -11.20
CA GLY A 56 7.06 22.36 -10.01
C GLY A 56 5.72 21.64 -10.21
N LYS A 57 4.70 22.36 -10.73
CA LYS A 57 3.36 21.78 -10.97
C LYS A 57 3.09 21.49 -12.45
N TYR A 58 3.74 22.25 -13.33
CA TYR A 58 3.58 22.12 -14.77
C TYR A 58 4.90 21.89 -15.45
N GLU A 59 4.89 21.11 -16.50
CA GLU A 59 6.02 20.89 -17.39
C GLU A 59 5.74 21.60 -18.69
N ARG A 60 6.73 22.33 -19.20
CA ARG A 60 6.63 22.99 -20.49
C ARG A 60 7.16 22.08 -21.58
N LEU A 61 6.28 21.60 -22.47
CA LEU A 61 6.63 20.72 -23.58
C LEU A 61 7.31 21.48 -24.72
N GLU A 62 6.74 22.61 -25.08
CA GLU A 62 7.23 23.51 -26.12
C GLU A 62 6.80 24.95 -25.83
N ARG A 63 7.11 25.90 -26.73
CA ARG A 63 6.74 27.28 -26.54
C ARG A 63 5.23 27.47 -26.45
N GLY A 64 4.74 27.73 -25.23
CA GLY A 64 3.33 28.01 -24.95
C GLY A 64 2.47 26.79 -24.66
N ARG A 65 3.00 25.55 -24.74
CA ARG A 65 2.28 24.30 -24.40
C ARG A 65 2.78 23.75 -23.08
N TYR A 66 1.85 23.39 -22.24
CA TYR A 66 2.10 22.90 -20.86
C TYR A 66 1.32 21.63 -20.61
N ARG A 67 1.86 20.80 -19.71
CA ARG A 67 1.15 19.66 -19.12
C ARG A 67 1.31 19.68 -17.60
N LEU A 68 0.53 18.88 -16.90
CA LEU A 68 0.77 18.67 -15.46
C LEU A 68 2.12 17.97 -15.26
N ALA A 69 2.95 18.48 -14.37
CA ALA A 69 4.19 17.81 -13.99
C ALA A 69 3.86 16.43 -13.40
N GLY A 70 4.49 15.40 -13.95
CA GLY A 70 4.19 14.01 -13.59
C GLY A 70 3.17 13.32 -14.48
N THR A 71 2.56 13.99 -15.46
CA THR A 71 1.90 13.36 -16.60
C THR A 71 2.94 13.07 -17.68
N GLY A 72 3.94 12.24 -17.35
CA GLY A 72 4.96 11.79 -18.30
C GLY A 72 4.38 10.78 -19.30
N PRO A 73 5.21 10.20 -20.20
CA PRO A 73 4.76 9.31 -21.29
C PRO A 73 3.98 8.07 -20.85
N TYR A 74 3.68 7.95 -19.56
CA TYR A 74 2.81 6.91 -19.02
C TYR A 74 1.30 7.14 -19.19
N ASP A 75 0.89 8.31 -19.73
CA ASP A 75 -0.46 8.59 -20.18
C ASP A 75 -0.60 8.50 -21.72
N VAL A 76 0.28 7.76 -22.39
CA VAL A 76 0.10 7.47 -23.83
C VAL A 76 -1.14 6.59 -23.95
N GLU A 77 -2.25 7.18 -24.38
CA GLU A 77 -3.26 6.45 -25.12
C GLU A 77 -2.57 5.94 -26.39
N VAL A 78 -2.18 4.65 -26.37
CA VAL A 78 -1.69 3.98 -27.57
C VAL A 78 -2.87 3.94 -28.54
N PRO A 79 -2.77 4.53 -29.76
CA PRO A 79 -3.83 4.44 -30.75
C PRO A 79 -3.92 2.99 -31.25
N GLY A 80 -5.01 2.34 -30.95
CA GLY A 80 -5.30 0.95 -31.28
C GLY A 80 -5.76 0.23 -30.00
N GLU A 81 -6.99 -0.23 -29.97
CA GLU A 81 -7.67 -0.89 -28.86
C GLU A 81 -6.81 -1.94 -28.14
N VAL A 82 -5.83 -1.51 -27.35
CA VAL A 82 -5.30 -2.29 -26.25
C VAL A 82 -6.34 -2.16 -25.13
N ARG A 83 -7.24 -3.11 -25.03
CA ARG A 83 -8.08 -3.29 -23.85
C ARG A 83 -7.12 -3.49 -22.68
N LEU A 84 -6.80 -2.42 -21.95
CA LEU A 84 -6.16 -2.51 -20.65
C LEU A 84 -6.98 -3.53 -19.83
N ARG A 85 -6.37 -4.61 -19.40
CA ARG A 85 -7.04 -5.69 -18.64
C ARG A 85 -7.44 -5.26 -17.24
N GLY A 86 -7.72 -3.95 -17.06
CA GLY A 86 -8.23 -3.35 -15.84
C GLY A 86 -9.00 -2.08 -16.15
N LYS A 87 -10.17 -1.92 -15.49
CA LYS A 87 -10.99 -0.71 -15.60
C LYS A 87 -10.49 0.32 -14.62
N LEU A 88 -10.04 1.48 -15.10
CA LEU A 88 -9.73 2.62 -14.22
C LEU A 88 -11.01 3.08 -13.50
N LEU A 89 -11.01 3.04 -12.16
CA LEU A 89 -12.13 3.44 -11.32
C LEU A 89 -11.98 4.81 -10.66
N LEU A 90 -10.74 5.20 -10.34
CA LEU A 90 -10.47 6.44 -9.61
C LEU A 90 -9.16 7.06 -10.06
N ARG A 91 -9.21 8.38 -10.27
CA ARG A 91 -8.05 9.28 -10.21
C ARG A 91 -8.33 10.27 -9.08
N HIS A 92 -7.52 10.23 -8.03
CA HIS A 92 -7.63 11.16 -6.90
C HIS A 92 -6.23 11.64 -6.53
N GLY A 93 -5.98 12.92 -6.66
CA GLY A 93 -4.65 13.50 -6.47
C GLY A 93 -3.61 12.75 -7.32
N ARG A 94 -2.70 12.05 -6.66
CA ARG A 94 -1.63 11.25 -7.28
C ARG A 94 -1.93 9.74 -7.31
N ALA A 95 -3.09 9.33 -6.79
CA ALA A 95 -3.53 7.94 -6.74
C ALA A 95 -4.37 7.54 -7.95
N ARG A 96 -4.12 6.35 -8.50
CA ARG A 96 -4.92 5.70 -9.54
C ARG A 96 -5.34 4.32 -9.06
N LEU A 97 -6.61 3.99 -9.20
CA LEU A 97 -7.16 2.69 -8.82
C LEU A 97 -7.79 2.03 -10.03
N TYR A 98 -7.37 0.80 -10.29
CA TYR A 98 -7.91 -0.06 -11.34
C TYR A 98 -8.68 -1.24 -10.72
N GLN A 99 -9.80 -1.61 -11.35
CA GLN A 99 -10.47 -2.87 -11.06
C GLN A 99 -10.03 -3.91 -12.10
N GLY A 100 -9.46 -5.02 -11.65
CA GLY A 100 -9.01 -6.09 -12.53
C GLY A 100 -8.14 -7.12 -11.82
N ASN A 101 -7.72 -8.13 -12.55
CA ASN A 101 -6.73 -9.10 -12.09
C ASN A 101 -5.33 -8.45 -12.14
N SER A 102 -4.61 -8.45 -11.02
CA SER A 102 -3.27 -7.85 -10.92
C SER A 102 -2.23 -8.51 -11.83
N LEU A 103 -2.30 -9.82 -12.02
CA LEU A 103 -1.37 -10.54 -12.90
C LEU A 103 -1.57 -10.14 -14.37
N ASP A 104 -2.83 -10.00 -14.79
CA ASP A 104 -3.16 -9.53 -16.14
C ASP A 104 -2.80 -8.06 -16.32
N TRP A 105 -3.05 -7.23 -15.29
CA TRP A 105 -2.69 -5.82 -15.30
C TRP A 105 -1.18 -5.63 -15.42
N LEU A 106 -0.38 -6.39 -14.67
CA LEU A 106 1.08 -6.35 -14.72
C LEU A 106 1.63 -6.71 -16.10
N ALA A 107 1.02 -7.68 -16.79
CA ALA A 107 1.44 -8.10 -18.12
C ALA A 107 1.30 -7.00 -19.19
N ASP A 108 0.41 -6.03 -18.95
CA ASP A 108 0.15 -4.92 -19.87
C ASP A 108 0.94 -3.64 -19.50
N GLN A 109 1.75 -3.65 -18.42
CA GLN A 109 2.50 -2.46 -18.01
C GLN A 109 3.83 -2.32 -18.76
N PRO A 110 4.26 -1.08 -18.99
CA PRO A 110 5.60 -0.84 -19.54
C PRO A 110 6.69 -1.34 -18.59
N GLU A 111 7.77 -1.83 -19.19
CA GLU A 111 8.96 -2.16 -18.41
C GLU A 111 9.51 -0.92 -17.68
N ASN A 112 10.08 -1.15 -16.50
CA ASN A 112 10.74 -0.12 -15.68
C ASN A 112 9.84 1.12 -15.40
N SER A 113 8.55 0.89 -15.12
CA SER A 113 7.56 1.94 -14.88
C SER A 113 7.22 2.15 -13.39
N ILE A 114 7.46 1.15 -12.54
CA ILE A 114 7.13 1.15 -11.10
C ILE A 114 8.40 1.21 -10.24
N HIS A 115 8.40 2.08 -9.23
CA HIS A 115 9.57 2.41 -8.42
C HIS A 115 9.58 1.75 -7.04
N GLY A 116 8.46 1.20 -6.60
CA GLY A 116 8.35 0.46 -5.35
C GLY A 116 7.00 -0.20 -5.20
N VAL A 117 6.94 -1.27 -4.40
CA VAL A 117 5.71 -2.01 -4.11
C VAL A 117 5.51 -2.09 -2.60
N VAL A 118 4.32 -1.75 -2.14
CA VAL A 118 3.88 -1.97 -0.76
C VAL A 118 2.50 -2.62 -0.82
N THR A 119 2.41 -3.87 -0.39
CA THR A 119 1.19 -4.66 -0.62
C THR A 119 0.91 -5.67 0.48
N ASP A 120 -0.38 -5.95 0.70
CA ASP A 120 -0.91 -6.96 1.61
C ASP A 120 -1.74 -7.98 0.79
N PRO A 121 -1.08 -8.95 0.13
CA PRO A 121 -1.74 -9.87 -0.78
C PRO A 121 -2.61 -10.89 -0.05
N PRO A 122 -3.53 -11.58 -0.74
CA PRO A 122 -4.24 -12.71 -0.17
C PRO A 122 -3.25 -13.85 0.12
N TYR A 123 -3.30 -14.38 1.35
CA TYR A 123 -2.37 -15.45 1.79
C TYR A 123 -2.81 -16.86 1.38
N GLY A 124 -3.74 -17.01 0.46
CA GLY A 124 -4.32 -18.30 0.08
C GLY A 124 -5.08 -19.01 1.19
N LEU A 125 -5.10 -18.41 2.38
CA LEU A 125 -5.86 -18.93 3.52
C LEU A 125 -7.33 -18.63 3.26
N VAL A 126 -8.13 -19.65 3.02
CA VAL A 126 -9.58 -19.55 3.11
C VAL A 126 -9.87 -19.25 4.58
N GLU A 127 -10.10 -17.95 4.89
CA GLU A 127 -10.38 -17.52 6.27
C GLU A 127 -11.52 -18.30 6.89
N TYR A 128 -12.45 -18.78 6.05
CA TYR A 128 -13.59 -19.59 6.48
C TYR A 128 -14.05 -20.56 5.39
N LYS A 129 -14.15 -21.84 5.73
CA LYS A 129 -14.98 -22.78 4.96
C LYS A 129 -16.46 -22.39 5.13
N PRO A 130 -17.34 -22.67 4.14
CA PRO A 130 -18.77 -22.33 4.23
C PRO A 130 -19.47 -22.75 5.53
N ASP A 131 -19.07 -23.90 6.09
CA ASP A 131 -19.60 -24.40 7.37
C ASP A 131 -19.10 -23.60 8.59
N GLN A 132 -17.91 -23.03 8.50
CA GLN A 132 -17.37 -22.15 9.54
C GLN A 132 -18.03 -20.78 9.50
N LEU A 133 -18.34 -20.27 8.30
CA LEU A 133 -19.14 -19.05 8.12
C LEU A 133 -20.56 -19.21 8.69
N LYS A 134 -21.21 -20.38 8.50
CA LYS A 134 -22.51 -20.68 9.11
C LYS A 134 -22.41 -20.69 10.64
N LYS A 135 -21.39 -21.31 11.22
CA LYS A 135 -21.14 -21.33 12.66
C LYS A 135 -20.85 -19.95 13.24
N LEU A 136 -20.09 -19.14 12.51
CA LEU A 136 -19.78 -17.76 12.89
C LEU A 136 -21.06 -16.90 12.91
N ARG A 137 -21.87 -16.97 11.84
CA ARG A 137 -23.16 -16.26 11.76
C ARG A 137 -24.17 -16.72 12.82
N ALA A 138 -24.08 -17.98 13.23
CA ALA A 138 -24.92 -18.54 14.30
C ALA A 138 -24.40 -18.27 15.72
N GLY A 139 -23.30 -17.54 15.88
CA GLY A 139 -22.68 -17.31 17.18
C GLY A 139 -22.12 -18.58 17.85
N ARG A 140 -21.86 -19.63 17.07
CA ARG A 140 -21.42 -20.93 17.58
C ARG A 140 -19.97 -21.22 17.19
N GLY A 141 -19.14 -21.46 18.20
CA GLY A 141 -17.71 -21.79 18.00
C GLY A 141 -16.85 -20.56 17.74
N GLY A 142 -15.73 -20.51 18.34
CA GLY A 142 -14.78 -19.41 18.35
C GLY A 142 -14.22 -19.17 19.75
N THR A 143 -13.28 -18.29 19.86
CA THR A 143 -12.63 -17.89 21.13
C THR A 143 -13.51 -16.92 21.94
N TRP A 144 -14.78 -17.23 22.10
CA TRP A 144 -15.79 -16.42 22.83
C TRP A 144 -15.47 -16.23 24.32
N ARG A 145 -14.48 -16.97 24.84
CA ARG A 145 -14.12 -16.99 26.25
C ARG A 145 -12.88 -16.21 26.62
N ILE A 146 -12.32 -15.45 25.67
CA ILE A 146 -11.23 -14.53 26.01
C ILE A 146 -11.90 -13.28 26.57
N PRO A 147 -11.54 -12.86 27.79
CA PRO A 147 -12.03 -11.60 28.34
C PRO A 147 -11.76 -10.46 27.37
N PRO A 148 -12.68 -9.49 27.22
CA PRO A 148 -12.56 -8.44 26.21
C PRO A 148 -11.35 -7.54 26.37
N SER A 149 -10.57 -7.67 27.41
CA SER A 149 -9.55 -6.70 27.72
C SER A 149 -8.19 -7.29 28.07
N PHE A 150 -7.35 -7.46 27.06
CA PHE A 150 -5.92 -7.29 27.33
C PHE A 150 -5.48 -5.83 27.08
N ASP A 151 -6.28 -5.06 26.35
CA ASP A 151 -6.05 -3.65 26.01
C ASP A 151 -7.33 -2.79 26.09
N GLY A 152 -8.37 -3.28 26.79
CA GLY A 152 -9.64 -2.55 26.96
C GLY A 152 -10.58 -2.54 25.74
N HIS A 153 -10.24 -3.20 24.63
CA HIS A 153 -11.06 -3.18 23.42
C HIS A 153 -11.90 -4.45 23.25
N THR A 154 -13.20 -4.29 22.97
CA THR A 154 -14.08 -5.39 22.55
C THR A 154 -13.65 -5.84 21.15
N ARG A 155 -13.31 -7.12 21.00
CA ARG A 155 -12.84 -7.69 19.74
C ARG A 155 -13.83 -8.68 19.18
N SER A 156 -14.00 -8.63 17.85
CA SER A 156 -14.73 -9.69 17.13
C SER A 156 -13.95 -11.00 17.20
N PRO A 157 -14.63 -12.15 17.28
CA PRO A 157 -13.97 -13.45 17.21
C PRO A 157 -13.14 -13.57 15.94
N LEU A 158 -11.85 -13.90 16.10
CA LEU A 158 -10.99 -14.15 14.97
C LEU A 158 -11.25 -15.54 14.38
N PRO A 159 -11.16 -15.67 13.04
CA PRO A 159 -11.23 -16.97 12.40
C PRO A 159 -10.11 -17.88 12.91
N ARG A 160 -10.43 -19.15 13.10
CA ARG A 160 -9.39 -20.18 13.26
C ARG A 160 -8.72 -20.34 11.91
N PHE A 161 -7.38 -20.27 11.88
CA PHE A 161 -6.63 -20.61 10.70
C PHE A 161 -6.99 -22.02 10.25
N THR A 162 -7.48 -22.14 9.04
CA THR A 162 -7.57 -23.43 8.37
C THR A 162 -6.13 -23.83 8.04
N THR A 163 -5.69 -24.98 8.49
CA THR A 163 -4.43 -25.56 8.05
C THR A 163 -4.54 -25.77 6.54
N LEU A 164 -3.64 -25.16 5.76
CA LEU A 164 -3.56 -25.40 4.32
C LEU A 164 -3.14 -26.85 4.09
N THR A 165 -3.75 -27.49 3.10
CA THR A 165 -3.27 -28.77 2.58
C THR A 165 -1.96 -28.59 1.84
N ARG A 166 -1.26 -29.68 1.55
CA ARG A 166 -0.02 -29.62 0.79
C ARG A 166 -0.23 -28.97 -0.58
N ASP A 167 -1.27 -29.37 -1.29
CA ASP A 167 -1.62 -28.82 -2.60
C ASP A 167 -1.94 -27.32 -2.54
N GLU A 168 -2.61 -26.85 -1.48
CA GLU A 168 -2.89 -25.42 -1.28
C GLU A 168 -1.60 -24.62 -1.01
N LEU A 169 -0.62 -25.21 -0.31
CA LEU A 169 0.69 -24.60 -0.10
C LEU A 169 1.49 -24.51 -1.40
N ASP A 170 1.48 -25.58 -2.20
CA ASP A 170 2.16 -25.63 -3.50
C ASP A 170 1.52 -24.62 -4.48
N GLN A 171 0.19 -24.47 -4.49
CA GLN A 171 -0.52 -23.45 -5.27
C GLN A 171 -0.18 -22.03 -4.81
N LEU A 172 -0.01 -21.80 -3.51
CA LEU A 172 0.37 -20.51 -2.97
C LEU A 172 1.79 -20.12 -3.43
N GLU A 173 2.73 -21.06 -3.40
CA GLU A 173 4.11 -20.86 -3.90
C GLU A 173 4.10 -20.50 -5.38
N LEU A 174 3.39 -21.28 -6.21
CA LEU A 174 3.28 -21.04 -7.66
C LEU A 174 2.65 -19.67 -7.96
N PHE A 175 1.62 -19.28 -7.20
CA PHE A 175 1.00 -17.97 -7.36
C PHE A 175 1.99 -16.82 -7.11
N PHE A 176 2.78 -16.89 -6.03
CA PHE A 176 3.76 -15.85 -5.73
C PHE A 176 4.95 -15.86 -6.68
N GLN A 177 5.30 -17.03 -7.23
CA GLN A 177 6.32 -17.12 -8.27
C GLN A 177 5.85 -16.44 -9.57
N ASP A 178 4.65 -16.76 -10.09
CA ASP A 178 4.05 -16.09 -11.27
C ASP A 178 3.90 -14.59 -11.04
N PHE A 179 3.43 -14.19 -9.86
CA PHE A 179 3.37 -12.78 -9.47
C PHE A 179 4.74 -12.10 -9.54
N GLY A 180 5.76 -12.72 -8.96
CA GLY A 180 7.13 -12.19 -8.98
C GLY A 180 7.70 -12.07 -10.39
N GLU A 181 7.52 -13.10 -11.22
CA GLU A 181 7.98 -13.12 -12.61
C GLU A 181 7.34 -12.03 -13.46
N ARG A 182 6.03 -11.74 -13.27
CA ARG A 182 5.32 -10.65 -13.95
C ARG A 182 5.66 -9.27 -13.39
N LEU A 183 5.94 -9.17 -12.10
CA LEU A 183 6.30 -7.92 -11.45
C LEU A 183 7.71 -7.46 -11.83
N MET A 184 8.64 -8.41 -11.98
CA MET A 184 10.06 -8.14 -12.21
C MET A 184 10.34 -7.19 -13.39
N PRO A 185 9.80 -7.38 -14.62
CA PRO A 185 10.05 -6.46 -15.73
C PRO A 185 9.45 -5.06 -15.51
N VAL A 186 8.32 -4.97 -14.82
CA VAL A 186 7.60 -3.71 -14.59
C VAL A 186 8.33 -2.78 -13.62
N LEU A 187 9.11 -3.34 -12.70
CA LEU A 187 9.88 -2.56 -11.73
C LEU A 187 11.13 -1.94 -12.38
N VAL A 188 11.49 -0.73 -11.98
CA VAL A 188 12.81 -0.16 -12.27
C VAL A 188 13.90 -0.92 -11.52
N PRO A 189 15.13 -1.03 -12.04
CA PRO A 189 16.25 -1.61 -11.29
C PRO A 189 16.40 -0.99 -9.90
N GLY A 190 16.63 -1.82 -8.88
CA GLY A 190 16.77 -1.36 -7.50
C GLY A 190 15.46 -1.03 -6.77
N ALA A 191 14.30 -1.18 -7.41
CA ALA A 191 13.00 -0.99 -6.76
C ALA A 191 12.81 -1.99 -5.62
N HIS A 192 12.35 -1.50 -4.46
CA HIS A 192 12.02 -2.36 -3.32
C HIS A 192 10.58 -2.85 -3.38
N VAL A 193 10.38 -4.05 -2.85
CA VAL A 193 9.08 -4.73 -2.74
C VAL A 193 8.87 -5.10 -1.28
N MET A 194 7.86 -4.53 -0.64
CA MET A 194 7.42 -4.87 0.71
C MET A 194 6.10 -5.63 0.64
N VAL A 195 6.13 -6.88 1.04
CA VAL A 195 4.97 -7.79 0.98
C VAL A 195 4.63 -8.25 2.38
N ALA A 196 3.44 -7.89 2.86
CA ALA A 196 2.91 -8.45 4.10
C ALA A 196 2.74 -9.96 3.93
N ALA A 197 2.97 -10.72 4.99
CA ALA A 197 2.81 -12.17 4.95
C ALA A 197 2.27 -12.70 6.29
N ASN A 198 1.62 -13.85 6.22
CA ASN A 198 1.30 -14.61 7.42
C ASN A 198 2.56 -15.36 7.89
N PRO A 199 2.96 -15.30 9.17
CA PRO A 199 4.14 -16.00 9.67
C PRO A 199 4.19 -17.49 9.33
N LEU A 200 3.04 -18.16 9.22
CA LEU A 200 2.98 -19.60 8.90
C LEU A 200 3.37 -19.94 7.47
N VAL A 201 3.20 -19.00 6.53
CA VAL A 201 3.45 -19.21 5.08
C VAL A 201 4.46 -18.21 4.50
N SER A 202 5.03 -17.33 5.32
CA SER A 202 5.99 -16.31 4.87
C SER A 202 7.22 -16.90 4.19
N HIS A 203 7.62 -18.10 4.59
CA HIS A 203 8.74 -18.84 3.98
C HIS A 203 8.45 -19.21 2.52
N LEU A 204 7.20 -19.60 2.17
CA LEU A 204 6.80 -19.92 0.79
C LEU A 204 6.80 -18.66 -0.09
N VAL A 205 6.23 -17.56 0.42
CA VAL A 205 6.25 -16.25 -0.27
C VAL A 205 7.69 -15.81 -0.51
N SER A 206 8.54 -15.95 0.53
CA SER A 206 9.94 -15.57 0.43
C SER A 206 10.69 -16.40 -0.60
N TYR A 207 10.49 -17.71 -0.61
CA TYR A 207 11.12 -18.62 -1.56
C TYR A 207 10.66 -18.36 -2.99
N ALA A 208 9.36 -18.16 -3.20
CA ALA A 208 8.79 -17.90 -4.52
C ALA A 208 9.34 -16.60 -5.15
N LEU A 209 9.43 -15.51 -4.38
CA LEU A 209 9.97 -14.24 -4.87
C LEU A 209 11.49 -14.29 -5.12
N ASP A 210 12.24 -15.04 -4.29
CA ASP A 210 13.67 -15.31 -4.53
C ASP A 210 13.86 -16.05 -5.86
N ARG A 211 13.06 -17.08 -6.11
CA ARG A 211 13.08 -17.82 -7.39
C ARG A 211 12.68 -16.95 -8.60
N ALA A 212 11.82 -15.98 -8.41
CA ALA A 212 11.49 -15.00 -9.45
C ALA A 212 12.62 -13.98 -9.71
N GLY A 213 13.75 -14.08 -9.00
CA GLY A 213 14.94 -13.27 -9.22
C GLY A 213 15.07 -12.03 -8.34
N PHE A 214 14.23 -11.87 -7.31
CA PHE A 214 14.35 -10.76 -6.36
C PHE A 214 15.45 -11.03 -5.32
N GLU A 215 16.21 -10.00 -4.98
CA GLU A 215 17.14 -10.03 -3.86
C GLU A 215 16.37 -9.90 -2.55
N ARG A 216 16.44 -10.91 -1.68
CA ARG A 216 15.90 -10.79 -0.32
C ARG A 216 16.74 -9.81 0.49
N ARG A 217 16.09 -8.79 1.11
CA ARG A 217 16.77 -7.73 1.88
C ARG A 217 16.44 -7.78 3.39
N GLY A 218 15.68 -8.76 3.83
CA GLY A 218 15.27 -8.93 5.21
C GLY A 218 13.75 -8.88 5.39
N GLU A 219 13.33 -8.44 6.55
CA GLU A 219 11.92 -8.30 6.92
C GLU A 219 11.73 -7.00 7.71
N ILE A 220 10.61 -6.34 7.51
CA ILE A 220 10.12 -5.28 8.37
C ILE A 220 9.14 -5.90 9.34
N VAL A 221 9.45 -5.86 10.61
CA VAL A 221 8.62 -6.40 11.69
C VAL A 221 7.65 -5.33 12.16
N ARG A 222 6.38 -5.52 11.87
CA ARG A 222 5.32 -4.71 12.46
C ARG A 222 4.97 -5.29 13.82
N LEU A 223 5.41 -4.65 14.91
CA LEU A 223 5.02 -5.03 16.25
C LEU A 223 3.57 -4.63 16.53
N VAL A 224 2.70 -5.60 16.63
CA VAL A 224 1.28 -5.41 16.89
C VAL A 224 0.75 -6.63 17.61
N THR A 225 0.18 -6.46 18.78
CA THR A 225 -0.49 -7.56 19.49
C THR A 225 -1.68 -8.03 18.68
N THR A 226 -1.64 -9.27 18.21
CA THR A 226 -2.74 -9.92 17.50
C THR A 226 -3.41 -10.92 18.45
N MET A 227 -4.67 -11.26 18.16
CA MET A 227 -5.38 -12.30 18.93
C MET A 227 -5.06 -13.72 18.42
N ARG A 228 -4.05 -13.90 17.58
CA ARG A 228 -3.66 -15.19 17.02
C ARG A 228 -2.76 -15.96 17.97
N GLY A 229 -3.02 -17.24 18.12
CA GLY A 229 -2.25 -18.13 18.97
C GLY A 229 -2.53 -17.94 20.47
N GLY A 230 -1.81 -18.66 21.29
CA GLY A 230 -2.00 -18.71 22.74
C GLY A 230 -3.22 -19.51 23.19
N ASP A 231 -3.87 -20.24 22.26
CA ASP A 231 -4.99 -21.10 22.60
C ASP A 231 -4.52 -22.34 23.38
N ARG A 232 -5.28 -22.70 24.41
CA ARG A 232 -5.09 -23.96 25.14
C ARG A 232 -5.54 -25.17 24.30
N PRO A 233 -5.04 -26.38 24.60
CA PRO A 233 -5.47 -27.59 23.91
C PRO A 233 -7.01 -27.75 23.91
N LYS A 234 -7.57 -27.99 22.74
CA LYS A 234 -9.03 -28.17 22.58
C LYS A 234 -9.49 -29.36 23.36
N ASN A 235 -10.56 -29.18 24.16
CA ASN A 235 -11.17 -30.19 25.05
C ASN A 235 -10.28 -30.68 26.19
N ALA A 236 -9.04 -30.19 26.30
CA ALA A 236 -8.10 -30.57 27.38
C ALA A 236 -7.54 -29.35 28.16
N HIS A 237 -8.18 -28.19 27.99
CA HIS A 237 -7.73 -26.92 28.59
C HIS A 237 -7.76 -26.89 30.12
N LYS A 238 -8.51 -27.81 30.76
CA LYS A 238 -8.54 -28.00 32.23
C LYS A 238 -7.45 -28.97 32.69
N GLU A 239 -7.12 -29.93 31.83
CA GLU A 239 -6.06 -30.92 32.11
C GLU A 239 -4.66 -30.30 31.91
N PHE A 240 -4.54 -29.41 30.93
CA PHE A 240 -3.29 -28.72 30.60
C PHE A 240 -3.46 -27.19 30.66
N PRO A 241 -3.63 -26.60 31.82
CA PRO A 241 -3.95 -25.18 31.98
C PRO A 241 -2.81 -24.26 31.56
N ASP A 242 -1.57 -24.73 31.64
CA ASP A 242 -0.34 -23.97 31.37
C ASP A 242 0.24 -24.24 29.99
N VAL A 243 -0.49 -24.97 29.12
CA VAL A 243 -0.05 -25.30 27.76
C VAL A 243 -0.77 -24.44 26.75
N SER A 244 -0.01 -23.80 25.88
CA SER A 244 -0.49 -23.16 24.65
C SER A 244 -0.11 -23.97 23.43
N VAL A 245 -1.05 -24.19 22.49
CA VAL A 245 -0.82 -24.96 21.25
C VAL A 245 0.14 -24.23 20.32
N MET A 246 0.08 -22.89 20.35
CA MET A 246 0.94 -22.01 19.53
C MET A 246 1.30 -20.77 20.35
N PRO A 247 2.45 -20.14 20.09
CA PRO A 247 2.78 -18.87 20.71
C PRO A 247 1.74 -17.80 20.33
N ARG A 248 1.52 -16.83 21.23
CA ARG A 248 0.75 -15.62 20.93
C ARG A 248 1.52 -14.79 19.88
N SER A 249 0.88 -14.48 18.76
CA SER A 249 1.49 -13.63 17.75
C SER A 249 1.45 -12.16 18.20
N ASN A 250 2.62 -11.55 18.34
CA ASN A 250 2.81 -10.14 18.68
C ASN A 250 3.45 -9.35 17.54
N TRP A 251 3.54 -9.91 16.35
CA TRP A 251 4.12 -9.28 15.20
C TRP A 251 3.51 -9.78 13.88
N GLU A 252 3.71 -8.99 12.84
CA GLU A 252 3.33 -9.28 11.47
C GLU A 252 4.55 -9.04 10.58
N PRO A 253 4.99 -10.05 9.78
CA PRO A 253 6.13 -9.90 8.88
C PRO A 253 5.73 -9.15 7.61
N TRP A 254 6.58 -8.21 7.21
CA TRP A 254 6.58 -7.57 5.91
C TRP A 254 7.89 -7.90 5.21
N LEU A 255 7.86 -8.87 4.32
CA LEU A 255 9.03 -9.35 3.61
C LEU A 255 9.58 -8.25 2.72
N LEU A 256 10.89 -7.98 2.82
CA LEU A 256 11.56 -6.93 2.06
C LEU A 256 12.45 -7.55 0.98
N PHE A 257 12.12 -7.22 -0.26
CA PHE A 257 12.87 -7.60 -1.46
C PHE A 257 13.30 -6.37 -2.24
N ARG A 258 14.19 -6.60 -3.21
CA ARG A 258 14.64 -5.60 -4.16
C ARG A 258 14.86 -6.23 -5.53
N LYS A 259 14.41 -5.58 -6.61
CA LYS A 259 14.90 -5.91 -7.95
C LYS A 259 16.41 -5.62 -7.99
N PRO A 260 17.26 -6.50 -8.56
CA PRO A 260 18.69 -6.25 -8.71
C PRO A 260 18.99 -4.83 -9.23
N THR A 261 20.04 -4.23 -8.71
CA THR A 261 20.47 -2.89 -9.14
C THR A 261 21.25 -2.96 -10.44
N GLU A 262 21.15 -1.90 -11.23
CA GLU A 262 22.04 -1.68 -12.37
C GLU A 262 23.31 -0.97 -11.87
N GLY A 263 24.40 -1.71 -11.75
CA GLY A 263 25.65 -1.24 -11.19
C GLY A 263 25.61 -1.04 -9.67
N THR A 264 26.37 -0.08 -9.15
CA THR A 264 26.37 0.25 -7.72
C THR A 264 25.09 0.96 -7.31
N VAL A 265 24.74 0.91 -6.02
CA VAL A 265 23.56 1.61 -5.49
C VAL A 265 23.59 3.10 -5.83
N ALA A 266 24.77 3.74 -5.79
CA ALA A 266 24.91 5.16 -6.13
C ALA A 266 24.65 5.44 -7.61
N GLN A 267 25.09 4.57 -8.51
CA GLN A 267 24.78 4.66 -9.94
C GLN A 267 23.29 4.45 -10.21
N ASN A 268 22.71 3.45 -9.56
CA ASN A 268 21.30 3.13 -9.65
C ASN A 268 20.42 4.28 -9.15
N LEU A 269 20.78 4.90 -8.01
CA LEU A 269 20.07 6.08 -7.50
C LEU A 269 20.10 7.26 -8.48
N ARG A 270 21.24 7.52 -9.13
CA ARG A 270 21.35 8.60 -10.13
C ARG A 270 20.51 8.34 -11.38
N LYS A 271 20.42 7.07 -11.81
CA LYS A 271 19.73 6.70 -13.06
C LYS A 271 18.25 6.45 -12.84
N TRP A 272 17.89 5.73 -11.77
CA TRP A 272 16.54 5.19 -11.56
C TRP A 272 15.85 5.79 -10.33
N GLY A 273 16.53 6.50 -9.47
CA GLY A 273 15.98 7.03 -8.23
C GLY A 273 15.70 5.97 -7.15
N THR A 274 16.18 4.74 -7.33
CA THR A 274 15.89 3.56 -6.49
C THR A 274 17.18 2.85 -6.06
N GLY A 275 17.07 1.82 -5.21
CA GLY A 275 18.21 1.01 -4.75
C GLY A 275 18.48 1.09 -3.26
N GLY A 276 17.86 2.02 -2.56
CA GLY A 276 17.91 2.19 -1.10
C GLY A 276 16.53 2.46 -0.50
N LEU A 277 16.47 2.64 0.82
CA LEU A 277 15.29 3.07 1.56
C LEU A 277 15.48 4.50 2.05
N ARG A 278 14.39 5.28 2.07
CA ARG A 278 14.43 6.67 2.55
C ARG A 278 14.60 6.69 4.07
N ARG A 279 15.60 7.42 4.52
CA ARG A 279 15.85 7.63 5.96
C ARG A 279 14.69 8.36 6.63
N ILE A 280 14.53 8.18 7.94
CA ILE A 280 13.56 8.93 8.75
C ILE A 280 13.99 10.39 8.85
N SER A 281 15.27 10.62 9.11
CA SER A 281 15.97 11.92 9.07
C SER A 281 17.41 11.72 8.58
N ASP A 282 18.17 12.80 8.46
CA ASP A 282 19.59 12.73 8.06
C ASP A 282 20.41 11.85 9.01
N GLU A 283 20.08 11.83 10.28
CA GLU A 283 20.77 11.07 11.32
C GLU A 283 20.16 9.68 11.54
N GLN A 284 18.86 9.51 11.29
CA GLN A 284 18.13 8.30 11.63
C GLN A 284 17.76 7.48 10.38
N PRO A 285 18.32 6.26 10.18
CA PRO A 285 17.91 5.36 9.12
C PRO A 285 16.49 4.83 9.36
N PHE A 286 15.86 4.31 8.29
CA PHE A 286 14.64 3.53 8.42
C PHE A 286 14.97 2.21 9.13
N GLY A 287 14.20 1.88 10.17
CA GLY A 287 14.41 0.66 10.96
C GLY A 287 13.54 -0.48 10.47
N ASP A 288 13.97 -1.69 10.77
CA ASP A 288 13.28 -2.94 10.44
C ASP A 288 12.18 -3.34 11.44
N VAL A 289 12.07 -2.63 12.58
CA VAL A 289 11.04 -2.86 13.59
C VAL A 289 10.18 -1.61 13.75
N ILE A 290 8.88 -1.75 13.46
CA ILE A 290 7.92 -0.66 13.56
C ILE A 290 6.85 -1.01 14.59
N ARG A 291 6.79 -0.28 15.71
CA ARG A 291 5.70 -0.39 16.67
C ARG A 291 4.41 0.15 16.05
N SER A 292 3.34 -0.60 16.14
CA SER A 292 2.05 -0.27 15.55
C SER A 292 0.91 -0.60 16.49
N ALA A 293 -0.14 0.21 16.44
CA ALA A 293 -1.42 -0.12 17.07
C ALA A 293 -2.31 -0.90 16.07
N PRO A 294 -3.36 -1.59 16.56
CA PRO A 294 -4.46 -2.02 15.70
C PRO A 294 -5.08 -0.84 14.95
N THR A 295 -5.70 -1.12 13.81
CA THR A 295 -6.38 -0.09 13.00
C THR A 295 -7.41 0.66 13.85
N HIS A 296 -7.34 1.98 13.84
CA HIS A 296 -8.18 2.82 14.67
C HIS A 296 -9.66 2.75 14.25
N ALA A 297 -10.59 2.95 15.21
CA ALA A 297 -12.02 2.89 14.95
C ALA A 297 -12.47 3.89 13.87
N LYS A 298 -11.88 5.09 13.80
CA LYS A 298 -12.15 6.08 12.75
C LYS A 298 -11.77 5.58 11.36
N GLU A 299 -10.61 4.92 11.22
CA GLU A 299 -10.20 4.35 9.95
C GLU A 299 -11.13 3.20 9.52
N ARG A 300 -11.55 2.37 10.48
CA ARG A 300 -12.54 1.30 10.22
C ARG A 300 -13.93 1.83 9.85
N ALA A 301 -14.32 2.98 10.36
CA ALA A 301 -15.56 3.64 9.98
C ALA A 301 -15.53 4.15 8.54
N ILE A 302 -14.36 4.61 8.06
CA ILE A 302 -14.16 5.04 6.66
C ILE A 302 -14.12 3.81 5.74
N ALA A 303 -13.37 2.78 6.10
CA ALA A 303 -13.16 1.60 5.27
C ALA A 303 -13.32 0.33 6.11
N ASN A 304 -14.51 -0.27 6.07
CA ASN A 304 -14.78 -1.52 6.78
C ASN A 304 -14.25 -2.72 5.97
N HIS A 305 -12.93 -2.92 6.03
CA HIS A 305 -12.26 -4.02 5.35
C HIS A 305 -11.55 -4.92 6.39
N PRO A 306 -11.61 -6.25 6.28
CA PRO A 306 -11.03 -7.16 7.27
C PRO A 306 -9.52 -7.01 7.43
N SER A 307 -8.81 -6.72 6.35
CA SER A 307 -7.34 -6.53 6.34
C SER A 307 -6.91 -5.06 6.34
N LEU A 308 -7.77 -4.13 6.77
CA LEU A 308 -7.44 -2.71 6.80
C LEU A 308 -6.19 -2.45 7.66
N LYS A 309 -5.12 -1.98 7.03
CA LYS A 309 -3.89 -1.61 7.73
C LYS A 309 -3.94 -0.15 8.20
N PRO A 310 -3.42 0.17 9.41
CA PRO A 310 -3.46 1.53 9.94
C PRO A 310 -2.56 2.49 9.14
N GLN A 311 -3.07 3.70 8.91
CA GLN A 311 -2.37 4.76 8.18
C GLN A 311 -1.04 5.14 8.86
N ALA A 312 -0.98 5.10 10.18
CA ALA A 312 0.23 5.38 10.94
C ALA A 312 1.39 4.44 10.60
N PHE A 313 1.11 3.18 10.28
CA PHE A 313 2.10 2.19 9.83
C PHE A 313 2.38 2.35 8.33
N LEU A 314 1.33 2.35 7.49
CA LEU A 314 1.51 2.37 6.03
C LEU A 314 2.26 3.62 5.55
N ARG A 315 2.02 4.79 6.12
CA ARG A 315 2.75 6.01 5.75
C ARG A 315 4.25 5.92 6.01
N GLN A 316 4.68 5.16 7.02
CA GLN A 316 6.10 4.95 7.29
C GLN A 316 6.75 4.06 6.22
N VAL A 317 6.13 2.90 5.91
CA VAL A 317 6.68 1.96 4.92
C VAL A 317 6.59 2.52 3.50
N VAL A 318 5.48 3.18 3.14
CA VAL A 318 5.32 3.83 1.83
C VAL A 318 6.35 4.97 1.66
N ARG A 319 6.56 5.77 2.71
CA ARG A 319 7.59 6.83 2.65
C ARG A 319 8.99 6.25 2.46
N ALA A 320 9.28 5.13 3.12
CA ALA A 320 10.59 4.51 3.07
C ALA A 320 10.93 3.90 1.70
N ILE A 321 9.92 3.40 0.96
CA ILE A 321 10.14 2.64 -0.27
C ILE A 321 10.72 3.47 -1.42
N LEU A 322 10.51 4.80 -1.43
CA LEU A 322 11.05 5.73 -2.42
C LEU A 322 12.17 6.58 -1.81
N PRO A 323 13.45 6.22 -1.99
CA PRO A 323 14.57 6.85 -1.30
C PRO A 323 14.71 8.35 -1.57
N LEU A 324 14.42 8.80 -2.79
CA LEU A 324 14.48 10.21 -3.18
C LEU A 324 13.12 10.94 -3.06
N GLY A 325 12.06 10.22 -2.67
CA GLY A 325 10.73 10.80 -2.53
C GLY A 325 9.99 10.97 -3.86
N GLU A 326 10.51 10.43 -4.93
CA GLU A 326 9.94 10.49 -6.28
C GLU A 326 9.75 9.09 -6.85
N GLY A 327 8.75 8.94 -7.71
CA GLY A 327 8.42 7.66 -8.34
C GLY A 327 6.95 7.26 -8.12
N THR A 328 6.64 6.04 -8.50
CA THR A 328 5.30 5.45 -8.38
C THR A 328 5.35 4.21 -7.49
N VAL A 329 4.49 4.20 -6.47
CA VAL A 329 4.26 3.05 -5.60
C VAL A 329 3.10 2.23 -6.14
N LEU A 330 3.26 0.91 -6.23
CA LEU A 330 2.22 -0.02 -6.65
C LEU A 330 1.70 -0.82 -5.45
N ASP A 331 0.39 -0.98 -5.37
CA ASP A 331 -0.29 -1.99 -4.56
C ASP A 331 -1.16 -2.86 -5.48
N PRO A 332 -0.68 -4.03 -5.91
CA PRO A 332 -1.42 -4.91 -6.84
C PRO A 332 -2.59 -5.67 -6.18
N PHE A 333 -2.77 -5.52 -4.86
CA PHE A 333 -3.86 -6.10 -4.07
C PHE A 333 -4.46 -5.04 -3.17
N ALA A 334 -4.98 -3.96 -3.78
CA ALA A 334 -5.29 -2.69 -3.12
C ALA A 334 -6.36 -2.79 -2.02
N GLY A 335 -7.23 -3.80 -2.03
CA GLY A 335 -8.28 -3.99 -1.05
C GLY A 335 -9.12 -2.73 -0.88
N SER A 336 -9.07 -2.13 0.31
CA SER A 336 -9.75 -0.86 0.61
C SER A 336 -8.97 0.41 0.23
N GLY A 337 -7.83 0.28 -0.45
CA GLY A 337 -7.02 1.42 -0.89
C GLY A 337 -6.12 2.04 0.19
N SER A 338 -5.84 1.33 1.28
CA SER A 338 -5.06 1.85 2.41
C SER A 338 -3.66 2.31 2.02
N THR A 339 -2.98 1.56 1.14
CA THR A 339 -1.64 1.89 0.63
C THR A 339 -1.68 3.14 -0.25
N LEU A 340 -2.70 3.26 -1.11
CA LEU A 340 -2.86 4.43 -1.98
C LEU A 340 -3.13 5.68 -1.15
N ALA A 341 -3.98 5.56 -0.11
CA ALA A 341 -4.25 6.65 0.82
C ALA A 341 -2.99 7.07 1.59
N ALA A 342 -2.13 6.11 1.98
CA ALA A 342 -0.86 6.41 2.62
C ALA A 342 0.11 7.10 1.66
N ALA A 343 0.15 6.68 0.38
CA ALA A 343 0.96 7.31 -0.65
C ALA A 343 0.51 8.75 -0.93
N GLU A 344 -0.79 8.98 -1.05
CA GLU A 344 -1.36 10.33 -1.20
C GLU A 344 -0.99 11.23 -0.02
N ALA A 345 -1.13 10.72 1.22
CA ALA A 345 -0.81 11.47 2.43
C ALA A 345 0.67 11.85 2.55
N VAL A 346 1.60 11.07 1.97
CA VAL A 346 3.03 11.39 1.94
C VAL A 346 3.47 12.07 0.64
N GLY A 347 2.53 12.37 -0.27
CA GLY A 347 2.76 13.11 -1.50
C GLY A 347 3.34 12.28 -2.66
N TYR A 348 3.20 10.95 -2.64
CA TYR A 348 3.71 10.05 -3.68
C TYR A 348 2.63 9.69 -4.70
N ARG A 349 3.07 9.41 -5.94
CA ARG A 349 2.22 8.79 -6.94
C ARG A 349 1.99 7.32 -6.56
N SER A 350 0.76 6.85 -6.74
CA SER A 350 0.44 5.45 -6.49
C SER A 350 -0.52 4.88 -7.49
N VAL A 351 -0.39 3.58 -7.70
CA VAL A 351 -1.31 2.78 -8.49
C VAL A 351 -1.76 1.61 -7.65
N GLY A 352 -3.07 1.34 -7.64
CA GLY A 352 -3.65 0.16 -7.00
C GLY A 352 -4.46 -0.65 -8.00
N VAL A 353 -4.43 -1.96 -7.83
CA VAL A 353 -5.26 -2.91 -8.58
C VAL A 353 -6.05 -3.75 -7.59
N GLU A 354 -7.35 -3.87 -7.80
CA GLU A 354 -8.25 -4.67 -6.95
C GLU A 354 -9.16 -5.52 -7.81
N LEU A 355 -9.21 -6.82 -7.51
CA LEU A 355 -10.00 -7.80 -8.26
C LEU A 355 -11.48 -7.73 -7.90
N ASP A 356 -11.78 -7.67 -6.59
CA ASP A 356 -13.15 -7.68 -6.09
C ASP A 356 -13.81 -6.32 -6.30
N ALA A 357 -14.92 -6.31 -7.06
CA ALA A 357 -15.65 -5.08 -7.39
C ALA A 357 -16.17 -4.32 -6.16
N LYS A 358 -16.49 -5.03 -5.05
CA LYS A 358 -16.98 -4.38 -3.82
C LYS A 358 -15.85 -3.70 -3.09
N TYR A 359 -14.67 -4.34 -3.01
CA TYR A 359 -13.49 -3.74 -2.40
C TYR A 359 -12.93 -2.62 -3.27
N ALA A 360 -12.93 -2.76 -4.58
CA ALA A 360 -12.56 -1.69 -5.50
C ALA A 360 -13.45 -0.45 -5.34
N GLU A 361 -14.77 -0.63 -5.20
CA GLU A 361 -15.70 0.46 -4.94
C GLU A 361 -15.54 1.04 -3.53
N LEU A 362 -15.22 0.20 -2.53
CA LEU A 362 -14.86 0.66 -1.19
C LEU A 362 -13.61 1.53 -1.24
N ALA A 363 -12.56 1.08 -1.91
CA ALA A 363 -11.31 1.83 -2.08
C ALA A 363 -11.56 3.17 -2.77
N ARG A 364 -12.37 3.17 -3.83
CA ARG A 364 -12.74 4.40 -4.56
C ARG A 364 -13.32 5.49 -3.65
N ARG A 365 -14.08 5.11 -2.64
CA ARG A 365 -14.68 6.05 -1.66
C ARG A 365 -13.72 6.38 -0.52
N SER A 366 -12.91 5.43 -0.10
CA SER A 366 -12.14 5.53 1.15
C SER A 366 -10.79 6.23 1.00
N ILE A 367 -10.16 6.18 -0.19
CA ILE A 367 -8.78 6.69 -0.39
C ILE A 367 -8.64 8.14 0.04
N SER A 368 -9.55 9.02 -0.39
CA SER A 368 -9.49 10.46 -0.06
C SER A 368 -9.63 10.72 1.44
N GLU A 369 -10.56 10.04 2.10
CA GLU A 369 -10.81 10.22 3.53
C GLU A 369 -9.70 9.62 4.38
N LEU A 370 -9.22 8.41 4.04
CA LEU A 370 -8.08 7.78 4.72
C LEU A 370 -6.79 8.60 4.58
N ALA A 371 -6.57 9.25 3.44
CA ALA A 371 -5.42 10.13 3.22
C ALA A 371 -5.44 11.35 4.16
N GLN A 372 -6.61 11.81 4.57
CA GLN A 372 -6.78 12.96 5.46
C GLN A 372 -6.77 12.59 6.95
N VAL A 373 -6.77 11.30 7.30
CA VAL A 373 -6.72 10.88 8.70
C VAL A 373 -5.48 11.45 9.37
N VAL A 374 -5.68 12.16 10.48
CA VAL A 374 -4.59 12.65 11.31
C VAL A 374 -3.99 11.48 12.07
N VAL A 375 -2.74 11.16 11.78
CA VAL A 375 -1.99 10.13 12.51
C VAL A 375 -1.17 10.77 13.62
N SER A 376 -1.36 10.31 14.85
CA SER A 376 -0.54 10.73 15.99
C SER A 376 0.90 10.24 15.79
N ARG A 377 1.88 11.12 15.99
CA ARG A 377 3.30 10.75 16.06
C ARG A 377 3.65 10.01 17.36
N ARG A 378 2.73 9.92 18.33
CA ARG A 378 2.96 9.16 19.56
C ARG A 378 2.81 7.67 19.24
N VAL A 379 3.93 6.98 19.16
CA VAL A 379 4.00 5.54 19.37
C VAL A 379 3.47 5.29 20.78
N PRO A 380 2.50 4.39 20.99
CA PRO A 380 2.08 4.04 22.35
C PRO A 380 3.33 3.58 23.14
N SER A 381 3.72 4.36 24.13
CA SER A 381 4.67 3.94 25.15
C SER A 381 3.92 2.94 26.03
N GLY A 382 4.14 1.65 25.84
CA GLY A 382 3.49 0.66 26.70
C GLY A 382 3.25 -0.66 25.97
N VAL A 383 4.31 -1.32 25.54
CA VAL A 383 4.40 -2.75 25.77
C VAL A 383 5.28 -2.84 27.02
N GLU A 384 4.67 -2.94 28.19
CA GLU A 384 5.34 -3.54 29.34
C GLU A 384 5.80 -4.90 28.85
N VAL A 385 7.11 -5.07 28.74
CA VAL A 385 7.73 -6.38 28.64
C VAL A 385 7.36 -7.03 29.98
N ASP A 386 6.59 -8.11 29.92
CA ASP A 386 6.19 -8.89 31.06
C ASP A 386 7.44 -9.13 31.94
N PRO A 387 7.45 -8.74 33.21
CA PRO A 387 8.66 -8.85 34.06
C PRO A 387 9.17 -10.28 34.21
N VAL A 388 8.39 -11.29 33.86
CA VAL A 388 8.81 -12.70 33.84
C VAL A 388 9.98 -12.98 32.86
N GLY A 389 10.23 -12.10 31.90
CA GLY A 389 11.40 -12.21 31.00
C GLY A 389 12.70 -11.65 31.61
N ALA A 390 12.63 -10.82 32.64
CA ALA A 390 13.81 -10.22 33.27
C ALA A 390 14.50 -11.18 34.26
N GLU A 391 13.74 -12.03 34.91
CA GLU A 391 14.32 -13.00 35.87
C GLU A 391 15.09 -14.17 35.22
N LEU A 392 14.85 -14.45 33.95
CA LEU A 392 15.55 -15.53 33.23
C LEU A 392 16.92 -15.12 32.69
N LEU A 393 17.25 -13.84 32.65
CA LEU A 393 18.54 -13.36 32.16
C LEU A 393 19.60 -13.28 33.27
N ASP A 394 19.20 -13.25 34.52
CA ASP A 394 20.13 -13.21 35.67
C ASP A 394 20.65 -14.60 36.09
N THR A 395 20.11 -15.68 35.55
CA THR A 395 20.53 -17.05 35.89
C THR A 395 21.51 -17.70 34.92
N VAL A 396 22.00 -17.00 33.90
CA VAL A 396 22.98 -17.50 32.94
C VAL A 396 24.32 -16.78 33.04
N SER A 397 24.72 -16.42 34.26
CA SER A 397 26.07 -15.94 34.53
C SER A 397 26.71 -16.90 35.55
N VAL A 398 27.18 -18.04 35.07
CA VAL A 398 28.36 -18.76 35.63
C VAL A 398 29.06 -19.51 34.48
#